data_6de5c83fae8ffbd1ed1f684c207a6e45
#
_entry.id   6de5c83fae8ffbd1ed1f684c207a6e45
#
_cell.length_a   1.000
_cell.length_b   1.000
_cell.length_c   1.000
_cell.angle_alpha   90.00
_cell.angle_beta   90.00
_cell.angle_gamma   90.00
#
_symmetry.space_group_name_H-M   'P 1'
#
loop_
_entity.id
_entity.type
_entity.pdbx_description
1 polymer ?
#
loop_
_entity_poly.entity_id
_entity_poly.type
_entity_poly.pdbx_seq_one_letter_code
_entity_poly.pdbx_strand_id
1 'polypeptide(L)'
;NDGHAKMAAMIGAPMGEVVIGPSTSANIDVLARALRPLWETGDEVIVTNLNHEANSGPWRRLAATGIRIVEWPVNPDTTELDISLLDQLLSPRTRLVALPHVSNITGAINDVPAITQRVHDADALVCVDGVAFAPHRFVDVKGWDVDFYAFSLYKTFGPHIGLMYGKKELLEAAKSQHHYFIPESATSYKMNPAGPQHEIIASL
;
A
#
# COMPACT_ATOMS: atom_id res chain seq x y z
N ASN A 1 -1.45 -20.64 -9.28
CA ASN A 1 -2.70 -19.83 -9.37
C ASN A 1 -3.61 -20.01 -8.15
N ASP A 2 -3.63 -21.21 -7.51
CA ASP A 2 -4.50 -21.45 -6.35
C ASP A 2 -4.17 -20.52 -5.16
N GLY A 3 -2.90 -20.32 -4.85
CA GLY A 3 -2.49 -19.41 -3.78
C GLY A 3 -2.97 -17.96 -4.02
N HIS A 4 -2.83 -17.44 -5.23
CA HIS A 4 -3.35 -16.11 -5.57
C HIS A 4 -4.87 -16.04 -5.44
N ALA A 5 -5.59 -17.08 -5.90
CA ALA A 5 -7.05 -17.13 -5.82
C ALA A 5 -7.53 -17.15 -4.36
N LYS A 6 -6.89 -17.96 -3.50
CA LYS A 6 -7.22 -18.02 -2.07
C LYS A 6 -6.94 -16.70 -1.36
N MET A 7 -5.80 -16.06 -1.65
CA MET A 7 -5.45 -14.76 -1.05
C MET A 7 -6.38 -13.64 -1.54
N ALA A 8 -6.77 -13.65 -2.79
CA ALA A 8 -7.75 -12.72 -3.34
C ALA A 8 -9.12 -12.89 -2.65
N ALA A 9 -9.60 -14.12 -2.50
CA ALA A 9 -10.83 -14.42 -1.80
C ALA A 9 -10.80 -13.99 -0.32
N MET A 10 -9.65 -14.15 0.34
CA MET A 10 -9.45 -13.77 1.76
C MET A 10 -9.66 -12.27 2.02
N ILE A 11 -9.37 -11.42 1.03
CA ILE A 11 -9.46 -9.95 1.16
C ILE A 11 -10.60 -9.34 0.33
N GLY A 12 -11.48 -10.15 -0.27
CA GLY A 12 -12.59 -9.70 -1.09
C GLY A 12 -12.19 -9.08 -2.43
N ALA A 13 -11.02 -9.45 -2.98
CA ALA A 13 -10.48 -8.86 -4.21
C ALA A 13 -10.49 -9.83 -5.40
N PRO A 14 -10.52 -9.34 -6.65
CA PRO A 14 -10.19 -10.15 -7.84
C PRO A 14 -8.73 -10.61 -7.81
N MET A 15 -8.45 -11.80 -8.33
CA MET A 15 -7.11 -12.39 -8.37
C MET A 15 -6.07 -11.49 -9.09
N GLY A 16 -6.48 -10.78 -10.15
CA GLY A 16 -5.60 -9.87 -10.91
C GLY A 16 -5.18 -8.60 -10.17
N GLU A 17 -5.81 -8.32 -9.02
CA GLU A 17 -5.51 -7.18 -8.15
C GLU A 17 -4.58 -7.55 -6.96
N VAL A 18 -4.11 -8.79 -6.93
CA VAL A 18 -3.25 -9.30 -5.84
C VAL A 18 -1.83 -9.53 -6.34
N VAL A 19 -0.89 -8.92 -5.64
CA VAL A 19 0.56 -9.12 -5.81
C VAL A 19 1.08 -9.90 -4.61
N ILE A 20 1.76 -11.02 -4.84
CA ILE A 20 2.44 -11.77 -3.80
C ILE A 20 3.94 -11.62 -4.03
N GLY A 21 4.62 -10.98 -3.11
CA GLY A 21 6.06 -10.70 -3.17
C GLY A 21 6.79 -11.12 -1.89
N PRO A 22 8.11 -10.88 -1.82
CA PRO A 22 8.95 -11.40 -0.73
C PRO A 22 8.55 -10.90 0.66
N SER A 23 8.02 -9.69 0.77
CA SER A 23 7.59 -9.07 2.03
C SER A 23 6.72 -7.83 1.76
N THR A 24 5.99 -7.35 2.78
CA THR A 24 5.30 -6.06 2.72
C THR A 24 6.26 -4.92 2.36
N SER A 25 7.43 -4.87 3.00
CA SER A 25 8.43 -3.83 2.73
C SER A 25 8.91 -3.83 1.27
N ALA A 26 9.17 -5.01 0.70
CA ALA A 26 9.57 -5.13 -0.71
C ALA A 26 8.43 -4.74 -1.66
N ASN A 27 7.20 -5.15 -1.36
CA ASN A 27 6.03 -4.82 -2.18
C ASN A 27 5.81 -3.30 -2.24
N ILE A 28 5.88 -2.61 -1.11
CA ILE A 28 5.69 -1.15 -1.05
C ILE A 28 6.87 -0.41 -1.70
N ASP A 29 8.11 -0.90 -1.56
CA ASP A 29 9.27 -0.32 -2.25
C ASP A 29 9.13 -0.43 -3.78
N VAL A 30 8.70 -1.59 -4.26
CA VAL A 30 8.38 -1.81 -5.67
C VAL A 30 7.25 -0.88 -6.13
N LEU A 31 6.18 -0.76 -5.35
CA LEU A 31 5.04 0.11 -5.64
C LEU A 31 5.49 1.58 -5.76
N ALA A 32 6.26 2.07 -4.80
CA ALA A 32 6.74 3.45 -4.81
C ALA A 32 7.57 3.76 -6.08
N ARG A 33 8.44 2.83 -6.48
CA ARG A 33 9.23 2.96 -7.73
C ARG A 33 8.35 2.90 -8.98
N ALA A 34 7.32 2.06 -8.97
CA ALA A 34 6.42 1.88 -10.10
C ALA A 34 5.49 3.09 -10.32
N LEU A 35 5.09 3.77 -9.24
CA LEU A 35 4.23 4.96 -9.28
C LEU A 35 5.02 6.25 -9.56
N ARG A 36 6.28 6.35 -9.09
CA ARG A 36 7.10 7.56 -9.23
C ARG A 36 7.11 8.18 -10.64
N PRO A 37 7.24 7.40 -11.74
CA PRO A 37 7.25 7.97 -13.09
C PRO A 37 5.94 8.59 -13.56
N LEU A 38 4.84 8.39 -12.83
CA LEU A 38 3.53 8.97 -13.12
C LEU A 38 3.35 10.37 -12.53
N TRP A 39 4.27 10.80 -11.67
CA TRP A 39 4.18 12.03 -10.89
C TRP A 39 5.23 13.05 -11.34
N GLU A 40 4.92 14.32 -11.17
CA GLU A 40 5.79 15.43 -11.51
C GLU A 40 6.70 15.84 -10.33
N THR A 41 7.76 16.58 -10.62
CA THR A 41 8.57 17.24 -9.59
C THR A 41 7.73 18.26 -8.83
N GLY A 42 7.76 18.21 -7.50
CA GLY A 42 6.95 19.05 -6.61
C GLY A 42 5.58 18.47 -6.29
N ASP A 43 5.20 17.31 -6.85
CA ASP A 43 4.05 16.56 -6.34
C ASP A 43 4.35 16.04 -4.92
N GLU A 44 3.30 15.74 -4.17
CA GLU A 44 3.37 15.49 -2.74
C GLU A 44 2.94 14.07 -2.39
N VAL A 45 3.64 13.50 -1.44
CA VAL A 45 3.22 12.28 -0.74
C VAL A 45 3.10 12.58 0.74
N ILE A 46 1.92 12.33 1.31
CA ILE A 46 1.69 12.45 2.74
C ILE A 46 2.05 11.12 3.40
N VAL A 47 2.89 11.19 4.43
CA VAL A 47 3.27 10.04 5.27
C VAL A 47 3.03 10.38 6.73
N THR A 48 2.88 9.36 7.59
CA THR A 48 2.73 9.59 9.02
C THR A 48 3.86 8.96 9.82
N ASN A 49 4.24 9.58 10.93
CA ASN A 49 5.18 9.02 11.89
C ASN A 49 4.56 7.91 12.79
N LEU A 50 3.25 7.64 12.65
CA LEU A 50 2.58 6.50 13.26
C LEU A 50 2.81 5.19 12.48
N ASN A 51 3.33 5.29 11.26
CA ASN A 51 3.48 4.15 10.35
C ASN A 51 4.78 3.38 10.61
N HIS A 52 4.76 2.08 10.29
CA HIS A 52 5.98 1.28 10.22
C HIS A 52 6.86 1.74 9.05
N GLU A 53 8.19 1.58 9.18
CA GLU A 53 9.17 1.97 8.13
C GLU A 53 8.85 1.33 6.77
N ALA A 54 8.25 0.14 6.74
CA ALA A 54 7.84 -0.54 5.51
C ALA A 54 6.91 0.30 4.63
N ASN A 55 6.01 1.09 5.23
CA ASN A 55 5.08 1.98 4.52
C ASN A 55 5.36 3.48 4.77
N SER A 56 6.55 3.83 5.19
CA SER A 56 7.02 5.21 5.34
C SER A 56 8.29 5.44 4.52
N GLY A 57 9.32 4.61 4.73
CA GLY A 57 10.63 4.77 4.12
C GLY A 57 10.64 4.78 2.59
N PRO A 58 9.95 3.86 1.88
CA PRO A 58 9.91 3.89 0.42
C PRO A 58 9.41 5.23 -0.14
N TRP A 59 8.35 5.77 0.46
CA TRP A 59 7.78 7.06 0.07
C TRP A 59 8.72 8.22 0.39
N ARG A 60 9.32 8.24 1.58
CA ARG A 60 10.30 9.27 1.98
C ARG A 60 11.51 9.32 1.06
N ARG A 61 11.98 8.17 0.55
CA ARG A 61 13.09 8.11 -0.42
C ARG A 61 12.78 8.81 -1.74
N LEU A 62 11.51 8.99 -2.11
CA LEU A 62 11.12 9.71 -3.32
C LEU A 62 11.48 11.21 -3.26
N ALA A 63 11.80 11.76 -2.09
CA ALA A 63 12.31 13.12 -1.96
C ALA A 63 13.55 13.35 -2.84
N ALA A 64 14.44 12.36 -2.95
CA ALA A 64 15.60 12.42 -3.81
C ALA A 64 15.28 12.53 -5.32
N THR A 65 14.03 12.30 -5.69
CA THR A 65 13.53 12.35 -7.06
C THR A 65 12.63 13.57 -7.33
N GLY A 66 12.58 14.51 -6.38
CA GLY A 66 11.82 15.76 -6.49
C GLY A 66 10.37 15.70 -5.96
N ILE A 67 9.96 14.60 -5.31
CA ILE A 67 8.68 14.53 -4.62
C ILE A 67 8.78 15.22 -3.26
N ARG A 68 7.80 16.04 -2.91
CA ARG A 68 7.71 16.68 -1.60
C ARG A 68 7.04 15.72 -0.60
N ILE A 69 7.74 15.45 0.51
CA ILE A 69 7.18 14.62 1.57
C ILE A 69 6.53 15.53 2.61
N VAL A 70 5.25 15.30 2.84
CA VAL A 70 4.45 16.01 3.83
C VAL A 70 4.20 15.07 5.00
N GLU A 71 4.49 15.51 6.22
CA GLU A 71 4.25 14.70 7.41
C GLU A 71 2.87 14.97 8.01
N TRP A 72 2.10 13.90 8.19
CA TRP A 72 0.89 13.89 9.01
C TRP A 72 1.26 13.36 10.40
N PRO A 73 1.51 14.22 11.37
CA PRO A 73 2.00 13.80 12.67
C PRO A 73 0.89 13.16 13.50
N VAL A 74 1.29 12.16 14.30
CA VAL A 74 0.44 11.63 15.36
C VAL A 74 0.22 12.70 16.43
N ASN A 75 -1.00 12.77 16.97
CA ASN A 75 -1.27 13.59 18.14
C ASN A 75 -0.57 12.98 19.37
N PRO A 76 0.36 13.68 20.03
CA PRO A 76 1.13 13.13 21.15
C PRO A 76 0.29 12.81 22.38
N ASP A 77 -0.85 13.48 22.57
CA ASP A 77 -1.71 13.29 23.74
C ASP A 77 -2.66 12.10 23.58
N THR A 78 -3.19 11.88 22.36
CA THR A 78 -4.12 10.78 22.08
C THR A 78 -3.46 9.56 21.43
N THR A 79 -2.25 9.71 20.88
CA THR A 79 -1.52 8.71 20.09
C THR A 79 -2.27 8.28 18.81
N GLU A 80 -3.19 9.11 18.33
CA GLU A 80 -4.02 8.89 17.14
C GLU A 80 -3.70 9.89 16.02
N LEU A 81 -4.13 9.60 14.80
CA LEU A 81 -4.09 10.53 13.68
C LEU A 81 -5.34 11.40 13.70
N ASP A 82 -5.15 12.72 13.71
CA ASP A 82 -6.26 13.67 13.59
C ASP A 82 -6.65 13.82 12.11
N ILE A 83 -7.85 13.33 11.77
CA ILE A 83 -8.39 13.41 10.40
C ILE A 83 -8.61 14.88 9.98
N SER A 84 -8.93 15.78 10.91
CA SER A 84 -9.11 17.20 10.59
C SER A 84 -7.79 17.88 10.18
N LEU A 85 -6.68 17.38 10.68
CA LEU A 85 -5.35 17.82 10.26
C LEU A 85 -5.03 17.33 8.84
N LEU A 86 -5.46 16.11 8.48
CA LEU A 86 -5.29 15.61 7.11
C LEU A 86 -5.94 16.55 6.08
N ASP A 87 -7.14 17.08 6.37
CA ASP A 87 -7.82 18.03 5.48
C ASP A 87 -6.98 19.29 5.21
N GLN A 88 -6.14 19.70 6.17
CA GLN A 88 -5.26 20.87 6.02
C GLN A 88 -3.96 20.53 5.26
N LEU A 89 -3.56 19.26 5.25
CA LEU A 89 -2.34 18.78 4.58
C LEU A 89 -2.59 18.43 3.11
N LEU A 90 -3.82 18.04 2.76
CA LEU A 90 -4.21 17.73 1.39
C LEU A 90 -4.12 18.98 0.50
N SER A 91 -3.56 18.83 -0.68
CA SER A 91 -3.41 19.88 -1.68
C SER A 91 -3.66 19.34 -3.09
N PRO A 92 -3.87 20.19 -4.12
CA PRO A 92 -3.98 19.74 -5.52
C PRO A 92 -2.73 19.02 -6.04
N ARG A 93 -1.62 19.07 -5.31
CA ARG A 93 -0.39 18.34 -5.63
C ARG A 93 -0.24 17.03 -4.88
N THR A 94 -1.10 16.74 -3.92
CA THR A 94 -1.09 15.46 -3.20
C THR A 94 -1.41 14.33 -4.17
N ARG A 95 -0.55 13.33 -4.24
CA ARG A 95 -0.72 12.14 -5.10
C ARG A 95 -1.03 10.90 -4.31
N LEU A 96 -0.55 10.81 -3.08
CA LEU A 96 -0.75 9.63 -2.25
C LEU A 96 -0.66 9.97 -0.77
N VAL A 97 -1.49 9.31 0.03
CA VAL A 97 -1.42 9.29 1.49
C VAL A 97 -1.10 7.86 1.94
N ALA A 98 -0.02 7.71 2.70
CA ALA A 98 0.43 6.42 3.25
C ALA A 98 0.19 6.37 4.76
N LEU A 99 -0.61 5.41 5.24
CA LEU A 99 -0.96 5.28 6.65
C LEU A 99 -1.05 3.81 7.10
N PRO A 100 -0.93 3.51 8.41
CA PRO A 100 -1.25 2.19 8.94
C PRO A 100 -2.76 2.06 9.16
N HIS A 101 -3.32 0.85 8.99
CA HIS A 101 -4.68 0.55 9.47
C HIS A 101 -4.71 0.50 11.00
N VAL A 102 -3.71 -0.17 11.57
CA VAL A 102 -3.46 -0.22 13.02
C VAL A 102 -1.99 0.08 13.26
N SER A 103 -1.70 0.98 14.19
CA SER A 103 -0.33 1.24 14.59
C SER A 103 0.27 0.02 15.30
N ASN A 104 1.41 -0.43 14.84
CA ASN A 104 2.17 -1.52 15.48
C ASN A 104 2.82 -1.11 16.80
N ILE A 105 2.78 0.16 17.16
CA ILE A 105 3.38 0.70 18.40
C ILE A 105 2.29 1.01 19.42
N THR A 106 1.29 1.80 19.04
CA THR A 106 0.25 2.29 19.95
C THR A 106 -1.00 1.42 19.98
N GLY A 107 -1.24 0.63 18.91
CA GLY A 107 -2.48 -0.13 18.72
C GLY A 107 -3.67 0.73 18.27
N ALA A 108 -3.47 2.03 18.03
CA ALA A 108 -4.51 2.91 17.51
C ALA A 108 -5.03 2.40 16.16
N ILE A 109 -6.36 2.34 16.01
CA ILE A 109 -7.04 1.89 14.80
C ILE A 109 -7.52 3.12 14.05
N ASN A 110 -7.08 3.27 12.80
CA ASN A 110 -7.50 4.37 11.95
C ASN A 110 -8.79 4.01 11.19
N ASP A 111 -9.67 4.98 11.02
CA ASP A 111 -10.89 4.84 10.20
C ASP A 111 -10.51 4.93 8.71
N VAL A 112 -10.06 3.79 8.17
CA VAL A 112 -9.59 3.70 6.78
C VAL A 112 -10.67 4.12 5.79
N PRO A 113 -11.95 3.70 5.89
CA PRO A 113 -12.99 4.19 4.98
C PRO A 113 -13.14 5.71 4.97
N ALA A 114 -13.23 6.33 6.15
CA ALA A 114 -13.38 7.79 6.25
C ALA A 114 -12.16 8.55 5.72
N ILE A 115 -10.95 8.03 5.97
CA ILE A 115 -9.71 8.61 5.45
C ILE A 115 -9.65 8.45 3.93
N THR A 116 -9.96 7.26 3.41
CA THR A 116 -9.98 6.99 1.96
C THR A 116 -10.89 7.96 1.22
N GLN A 117 -12.11 8.16 1.72
CA GLN A 117 -13.06 9.10 1.11
C GLN A 117 -12.46 10.52 1.01
N ARG A 118 -11.85 11.03 2.08
CA ARG A 118 -11.23 12.38 2.08
C ARG A 118 -10.06 12.50 1.12
N VAL A 119 -9.26 11.44 1.02
CA VAL A 119 -8.12 11.39 0.10
C VAL A 119 -8.61 11.37 -1.35
N HIS A 120 -9.65 10.60 -1.65
CA HIS A 120 -10.27 10.55 -2.98
C HIS A 120 -10.96 11.87 -3.34
N ASP A 121 -11.61 12.55 -2.37
CA ASP A 121 -12.20 13.88 -2.60
C ASP A 121 -11.14 14.95 -2.99
N ALA A 122 -9.86 14.67 -2.71
CA ALA A 122 -8.71 15.49 -3.10
C ALA A 122 -7.97 14.95 -4.36
N ASP A 123 -8.55 14.04 -5.11
CA ASP A 123 -7.96 13.37 -6.29
C ASP A 123 -6.60 12.68 -6.00
N ALA A 124 -6.40 12.19 -4.78
CA ALA A 124 -5.20 11.49 -4.34
C ALA A 124 -5.47 10.00 -4.07
N LEU A 125 -4.40 9.20 -4.00
CA LEU A 125 -4.44 7.77 -3.73
C LEU A 125 -4.17 7.45 -2.26
N VAL A 126 -4.65 6.30 -1.79
CA VAL A 126 -4.36 5.81 -0.44
C VAL A 126 -3.58 4.50 -0.47
N CYS A 127 -2.51 4.42 0.34
CA CYS A 127 -1.73 3.20 0.55
C CYS A 127 -1.74 2.81 2.03
N VAL A 128 -2.37 1.69 2.35
CA VAL A 128 -2.61 1.26 3.73
C VAL A 128 -1.70 0.09 4.11
N ASP A 129 -0.97 0.23 5.21
CA ASP A 129 -0.29 -0.88 5.88
C ASP A 129 -1.27 -1.60 6.81
N GLY A 130 -1.69 -2.80 6.39
CA GLY A 130 -2.60 -3.67 7.12
C GLY A 130 -1.91 -4.72 8.00
N VAL A 131 -0.59 -4.67 8.15
CA VAL A 131 0.20 -5.71 8.82
C VAL A 131 -0.27 -5.99 10.25
N ALA A 132 -0.63 -4.96 11.01
CA ALA A 132 -1.11 -5.12 12.38
C ALA A 132 -2.65 -5.33 12.46
N PHE A 133 -3.39 -5.15 11.38
CA PHE A 133 -4.83 -5.36 11.32
C PHE A 133 -5.21 -6.78 10.85
N ALA A 134 -4.61 -7.24 9.76
CA ALA A 134 -4.96 -8.49 9.08
C ALA A 134 -4.93 -9.76 9.97
N PRO A 135 -4.05 -9.88 11.01
CA PRO A 135 -4.06 -11.05 11.91
C PRO A 135 -5.30 -11.14 12.80
N HIS A 136 -6.04 -10.04 12.96
CA HIS A 136 -7.07 -9.91 14.00
C HIS A 136 -8.48 -9.72 13.45
N ARG A 137 -8.61 -9.22 12.21
CA ARG A 137 -9.91 -8.88 11.60
C ARG A 137 -9.92 -9.19 10.11
N PHE A 138 -11.12 -9.37 9.57
CA PHE A 138 -11.31 -9.52 8.12
C PHE A 138 -10.88 -8.26 7.40
N VAL A 139 -10.14 -8.46 6.31
CA VAL A 139 -9.72 -7.40 5.39
C VAL A 139 -10.74 -7.31 4.26
N ASP A 140 -11.34 -6.13 4.08
CA ASP A 140 -12.33 -5.87 3.03
C ASP A 140 -11.87 -4.66 2.20
N VAL A 141 -10.92 -4.90 1.32
CA VAL A 141 -10.31 -3.84 0.51
C VAL A 141 -11.29 -3.14 -0.41
N LYS A 142 -12.35 -3.85 -0.85
CA LYS A 142 -13.39 -3.28 -1.72
C LYS A 142 -14.39 -2.43 -0.93
N GLY A 143 -14.81 -2.89 0.24
CA GLY A 143 -15.73 -2.15 1.11
C GLY A 143 -15.11 -0.87 1.66
N TRP A 144 -13.77 -0.83 1.79
CA TRP A 144 -13.03 0.37 2.22
C TRP A 144 -12.60 1.27 1.06
N ASP A 145 -12.77 0.81 -0.17
CA ASP A 145 -12.37 1.48 -1.42
C ASP A 145 -10.91 1.94 -1.46
N VAL A 146 -10.01 1.24 -0.73
CA VAL A 146 -8.59 1.57 -0.71
C VAL A 146 -7.95 1.32 -2.08
N ASP A 147 -6.93 2.10 -2.43
CA ASP A 147 -6.20 1.95 -3.69
C ASP A 147 -5.11 0.89 -3.60
N PHE A 148 -4.38 0.89 -2.48
CA PHE A 148 -3.37 -0.12 -2.16
C PHE A 148 -3.49 -0.54 -0.69
N TYR A 149 -3.35 -1.85 -0.45
CA TYR A 149 -3.36 -2.43 0.89
C TYR A 149 -2.34 -3.54 0.99
N ALA A 150 -1.44 -3.50 1.95
CA ALA A 150 -0.37 -4.48 2.04
C ALA A 150 -0.22 -5.04 3.45
N PHE A 151 0.07 -6.35 3.55
CA PHE A 151 0.37 -7.00 4.82
C PHE A 151 1.24 -8.24 4.64
N SER A 152 1.79 -8.73 5.75
CA SER A 152 2.72 -9.87 5.80
C SER A 152 1.98 -11.14 6.20
N LEU A 153 2.05 -12.18 5.36
CA LEU A 153 1.35 -13.44 5.64
C LEU A 153 1.92 -14.17 6.86
N TYR A 154 3.22 -14.04 7.14
CA TYR A 154 3.81 -14.66 8.34
C TYR A 154 3.26 -14.09 9.68
N LYS A 155 2.62 -12.90 9.63
CA LYS A 155 1.91 -12.35 10.79
C LYS A 155 0.44 -12.77 10.84
N THR A 156 -0.06 -13.40 9.76
CA THR A 156 -1.41 -14.00 9.66
C THR A 156 -1.36 -15.53 9.62
N PHE A 157 -0.39 -16.12 10.33
CA PHE A 157 -0.15 -17.57 10.42
C PHE A 157 0.24 -18.26 9.10
N GLY A 158 0.64 -17.50 8.09
CA GLY A 158 1.10 -17.97 6.79
C GLY A 158 2.64 -18.02 6.67
N PRO A 159 3.15 -18.33 5.48
CA PRO A 159 4.59 -18.34 5.19
C PRO A 159 5.18 -16.93 5.13
N HIS A 160 6.53 -16.85 5.10
CA HIS A 160 7.27 -15.59 5.10
C HIS A 160 7.26 -14.92 3.71
N ILE A 161 6.12 -14.39 3.33
CA ILE A 161 5.87 -13.58 2.13
C ILE A 161 4.92 -12.43 2.46
N GLY A 162 4.84 -11.44 1.55
CA GLY A 162 3.93 -10.31 1.64
C GLY A 162 2.83 -10.38 0.59
N LEU A 163 1.64 -9.95 0.96
CA LEU A 163 0.54 -9.72 0.04
C LEU A 163 0.34 -8.22 -0.12
N MET A 164 0.07 -7.78 -1.36
CA MET A 164 -0.36 -6.42 -1.66
C MET A 164 -1.56 -6.47 -2.60
N TYR A 165 -2.60 -5.79 -2.24
CA TYR A 165 -3.73 -5.43 -3.09
C TYR A 165 -3.43 -4.11 -3.81
N GLY A 166 -3.90 -3.98 -5.04
CA GLY A 166 -3.94 -2.72 -5.76
C GLY A 166 -5.10 -2.71 -6.75
N LYS A 167 -5.83 -1.61 -6.84
CA LYS A 167 -6.88 -1.43 -7.85
C LYS A 167 -6.31 -1.72 -9.24
N LYS A 168 -7.07 -2.44 -10.06
CA LYS A 168 -6.62 -2.93 -11.37
C LYS A 168 -6.07 -1.81 -12.24
N GLU A 169 -6.81 -0.74 -12.39
CA GLU A 169 -6.46 0.43 -13.19
C GLU A 169 -5.17 1.11 -12.73
N LEU A 170 -4.91 1.11 -11.43
CA LEU A 170 -3.69 1.67 -10.86
C LEU A 170 -2.49 0.75 -11.08
N LEU A 171 -2.69 -0.57 -10.94
CA LEU A 171 -1.66 -1.54 -11.28
C LEU A 171 -1.34 -1.52 -12.78
N GLU A 172 -2.34 -1.32 -13.65
CA GLU A 172 -2.14 -1.17 -15.09
C GLU A 172 -1.34 0.09 -15.45
N ALA A 173 -1.62 1.21 -14.78
CA ALA A 173 -0.91 2.48 -14.97
C ALA A 173 0.52 2.45 -14.43
N ALA A 174 0.75 1.74 -13.33
CA ALA A 174 2.07 1.61 -12.68
C ALA A 174 3.10 1.04 -13.66
N LYS A 175 4.34 1.57 -13.61
CA LYS A 175 5.41 1.13 -14.50
C LYS A 175 5.98 -0.22 -14.07
N SER A 176 6.26 -1.08 -15.06
CA SER A 176 6.82 -2.41 -14.81
C SER A 176 8.11 -2.34 -13.98
N GLN A 177 8.19 -3.20 -13.00
CA GLN A 177 9.40 -3.41 -12.18
C GLN A 177 10.03 -4.79 -12.47
N HIS A 178 9.45 -5.52 -13.41
CA HIS A 178 9.93 -6.84 -13.87
C HIS A 178 10.95 -6.70 -14.99
N HIS A 179 11.48 -7.83 -15.47
CA HIS A 179 12.35 -7.88 -16.63
C HIS A 179 11.69 -7.27 -17.88
N TYR A 180 12.47 -6.63 -18.76
CA TYR A 180 11.98 -5.87 -19.90
C TYR A 180 11.11 -6.70 -20.89
N PHE A 181 11.26 -8.02 -20.90
CA PHE A 181 10.48 -8.91 -21.77
C PHE A 181 9.09 -9.25 -21.18
N ILE A 182 8.78 -8.86 -19.95
CA ILE A 182 7.46 -9.00 -19.37
C ILE A 182 6.63 -7.78 -19.81
N PRO A 183 5.48 -8.01 -20.50
CA PRO A 183 4.70 -6.91 -21.05
C PRO A 183 4.06 -6.06 -19.93
N GLU A 184 3.87 -4.76 -20.20
CA GLU A 184 3.20 -3.82 -19.30
C GLU A 184 1.76 -4.27 -18.97
N SER A 185 1.12 -5.05 -19.85
CA SER A 185 -0.22 -5.63 -19.63
C SER A 185 -0.26 -6.76 -18.59
N ALA A 186 0.90 -7.20 -18.09
CA ALA A 186 0.98 -8.26 -17.07
C ALA A 186 0.64 -7.78 -15.67
N THR A 187 -0.27 -6.85 -15.53
CA THR A 187 -0.89 -6.17 -14.37
C THR A 187 -0.16 -6.43 -13.03
N SER A 188 -0.63 -7.38 -12.21
CA SER A 188 0.00 -7.67 -10.91
C SER A 188 1.37 -8.35 -11.03
N TYR A 189 1.59 -9.14 -12.08
CA TYR A 189 2.85 -9.88 -12.27
C TYR A 189 4.04 -8.95 -12.53
N LYS A 190 3.84 -7.86 -13.28
CA LYS A 190 4.89 -6.86 -13.55
C LYS A 190 5.40 -6.12 -12.30
N MET A 191 4.70 -6.25 -11.18
CA MET A 191 5.10 -5.70 -9.88
C MET A 191 6.13 -6.58 -9.15
N ASN A 192 6.47 -7.75 -9.67
CA ASN A 192 7.54 -8.59 -9.12
C ASN A 192 8.83 -8.34 -9.89
N PRO A 193 9.94 -7.93 -9.24
CA PRO A 193 11.22 -7.67 -9.93
C PRO A 193 11.85 -8.90 -10.59
N ALA A 194 11.45 -10.11 -10.15
CA ALA A 194 11.96 -11.39 -10.64
C ALA A 194 10.86 -12.46 -10.56
N GLY A 195 11.19 -13.71 -10.88
CA GLY A 195 10.27 -14.83 -10.73
C GLY A 195 9.72 -14.95 -9.30
N PRO A 196 8.43 -15.21 -9.14
CA PRO A 196 7.82 -15.37 -7.81
C PRO A 196 8.31 -16.63 -7.10
N GLN A 197 8.16 -16.66 -5.78
CA GLN A 197 8.51 -17.83 -4.93
C GLN A 197 7.43 -18.90 -5.07
N HIS A 198 7.45 -19.64 -6.17
CA HIS A 198 6.38 -20.58 -6.57
C HIS A 198 6.07 -21.62 -5.50
N GLU A 199 7.08 -22.19 -4.86
CA GLU A 199 6.94 -23.19 -3.80
C GLU A 199 6.22 -22.62 -2.56
N ILE A 200 6.51 -21.37 -2.19
CA ILE A 200 5.88 -20.72 -1.06
C ILE A 200 4.44 -20.31 -1.42
N ILE A 201 4.21 -19.79 -2.62
CA ILE A 201 2.86 -19.45 -3.09
C ILE A 201 1.99 -20.71 -3.20
N ALA A 202 2.57 -21.85 -3.57
CA ALA A 202 1.85 -23.12 -3.65
C ALA A 202 1.45 -23.67 -2.26
N SER A 203 2.10 -23.20 -1.19
CA SER A 203 1.76 -23.57 0.18
C SER A 203 0.56 -22.82 0.77
N LEU A 204 0.07 -21.78 0.09
CA LEU A 204 -1.13 -21.01 0.45
C LEU A 204 -2.41 -21.74 0.04
#